data_10e2350729d6441c2e93d693a589f601
#
_entry.id   10e2350729d6441c2e93d693a589f601
#
_cell.length_a   1.000
_cell.length_b   1.000
_cell.length_c   1.000
_cell.angle_alpha   90.00
_cell.angle_beta   90.00
_cell.angle_gamma   90.00
#
_symmetry.space_group_name_H-M   'P 1'
#
loop_
_entity.id
_entity.type
_entity.pdbx_description
1 polymer ?
#
loop_
_entity_poly.entity_id
_entity_poly.type
_entity_poly.pdbx_seq_one_letter_code
_entity_poly.pdbx_strand_id
1 'polypeptide(L)'
;MEHENLKYSIKNHIVCNKCIKELSTLPSSDINLKNFVKFEVGFTSLGIQIWCIRHNINVCHIDFDRNQLSADFRCLEFDNSN
;
A
#
# COMPACT_ATOMS: atom_id res chain seq x y z
N MET A 1 4.93 20.22 20.54
CA MET A 1 3.96 19.15 20.55
C MET A 1 4.46 17.92 19.83
N GLU A 2 4.25 16.82 20.41
CA GLU A 2 4.75 15.57 19.86
C GLU A 2 3.74 14.92 18.95
N HIS A 3 4.23 14.37 17.87
CA HIS A 3 3.40 13.67 16.91
C HIS A 3 4.01 12.33 16.63
N GLU A 4 3.91 11.45 17.61
CA GLU A 4 4.46 10.12 17.44
C GLU A 4 3.77 9.37 16.31
N ASN A 5 2.49 9.68 16.12
CA ASN A 5 1.71 9.03 15.09
C ASN A 5 1.34 10.05 14.04
N LEU A 6 2.12 10.10 12.99
CA LEU A 6 1.87 11.04 11.91
C LEU A 6 0.86 10.46 10.94
N LYS A 7 -0.35 10.35 11.40
CA LYS A 7 -1.39 9.77 10.57
C LYS A 7 -2.29 10.86 10.03
N TYR A 8 -2.34 10.96 8.73
CA TYR A 8 -3.24 11.86 8.05
C TYR A 8 -4.49 11.10 7.63
N SER A 9 -5.59 11.81 7.48
CA SER A 9 -6.82 11.19 7.04
C SER A 9 -6.69 10.69 5.62
N ILE A 10 -7.10 9.46 5.40
CA ILE A 10 -7.08 8.86 4.08
C ILE A 10 -8.41 9.17 3.40
N LYS A 11 -8.36 9.82 2.26
CA LYS A 11 -9.57 10.14 1.52
C LYS A 11 -9.98 9.00 0.60
N ASN A 12 -9.01 8.41 -0.06
CA ASN A 12 -9.27 7.30 -0.97
C ASN A 12 -8.25 6.22 -0.73
N HIS A 13 -8.70 5.01 -0.60
CA HIS A 13 -7.79 3.89 -0.38
C HIS A 13 -7.25 3.39 -1.70
N ILE A 14 -6.01 2.96 -1.68
CA ILE A 14 -5.40 2.28 -2.82
C ILE A 14 -5.78 0.82 -2.71
N VAL A 15 -6.50 0.32 -3.70
CA VAL A 15 -7.01 -1.05 -3.65
C VAL A 15 -6.89 -1.69 -5.01
N CYS A 16 -6.86 -3.03 -5.00
CA CYS A 16 -6.87 -3.83 -6.21
C CYS A 16 -8.32 -3.99 -6.66
N ASN A 17 -8.61 -3.65 -7.92
CA ASN A 17 -9.98 -3.72 -8.40
C ASN A 17 -10.50 -5.16 -8.41
N LYS A 18 -9.61 -6.13 -8.57
CA LYS A 18 -10.03 -7.54 -8.52
C LYS A 18 -10.38 -7.94 -7.10
N CYS A 19 -9.69 -7.40 -6.11
CA CYS A 19 -10.06 -7.65 -4.73
C CYS A 19 -11.43 -7.09 -4.41
N ILE A 20 -11.73 -5.89 -4.90
CA ILE A 20 -13.04 -5.29 -4.67
C ILE A 20 -14.13 -6.14 -5.28
N LYS A 21 -13.92 -6.61 -6.50
CA LYS A 21 -14.91 -7.45 -7.16
C LYS A 21 -15.14 -8.76 -6.41
N GLU A 22 -14.06 -9.39 -5.98
CA GLU A 22 -14.18 -10.61 -5.21
C GLU A 22 -14.92 -10.39 -3.91
N LEU A 23 -14.55 -9.32 -3.21
CA LEU A 23 -15.17 -9.04 -1.92
C LEU A 23 -16.67 -8.82 -2.05
N SER A 24 -17.09 -8.19 -3.14
CA SER A 24 -18.50 -7.90 -3.34
C SER A 24 -19.31 -9.17 -3.60
N THR A 25 -18.67 -10.26 -3.98
CA THR A 25 -19.36 -11.52 -4.25
C THR A 25 -19.39 -12.46 -3.06
N LEU A 26 -18.69 -12.11 -1.98
CA LEU A 26 -18.63 -12.97 -0.81
C LEU A 26 -19.90 -12.80 0.02
N PRO A 27 -20.45 -13.91 0.53
CA PRO A 27 -21.69 -13.83 1.30
C PRO A 27 -21.49 -13.29 2.71
N SER A 28 -20.28 -13.37 3.24
CA SER A 28 -20.03 -12.96 4.62
C SER A 28 -19.86 -11.46 4.71
N SER A 29 -20.51 -10.85 5.68
CA SER A 29 -20.34 -9.44 5.94
C SER A 29 -19.23 -9.18 6.96
N ASP A 30 -18.60 -10.23 7.46
CA ASP A 30 -17.56 -10.08 8.46
C ASP A 30 -16.21 -9.72 7.85
N ILE A 31 -16.09 -9.88 6.54
CA ILE A 31 -14.83 -9.60 5.85
C ILE A 31 -14.91 -8.20 5.27
N ASN A 32 -13.98 -7.36 5.66
CA ASN A 32 -13.92 -6.02 5.10
C ASN A 32 -12.67 -5.88 4.25
N LEU A 33 -12.61 -4.79 3.51
CA LEU A 33 -11.53 -4.57 2.56
C LEU A 33 -10.18 -4.58 3.25
N LYS A 34 -10.10 -3.98 4.41
CA LYS A 34 -8.84 -3.87 5.14
C LYS A 34 -8.24 -5.23 5.45
N ASN A 35 -9.08 -6.20 5.77
CA ASN A 35 -8.62 -7.54 6.11
C ASN A 35 -8.48 -8.44 4.90
N PHE A 36 -9.11 -8.07 3.81
CA PHE A 36 -9.14 -8.90 2.62
C PHE A 36 -7.92 -8.73 1.74
N VAL A 37 -7.48 -7.49 1.60
CA VAL A 37 -6.37 -7.20 0.68
C VAL A 37 -5.04 -7.64 1.27
N LYS A 38 -4.14 -8.03 0.38
CA LYS A 38 -2.78 -8.39 0.76
C LYS A 38 -1.85 -7.68 -0.21
N PHE A 39 -1.11 -6.72 0.30
CA PHE A 39 -0.23 -5.90 -0.51
C PHE A 39 1.21 -6.12 -0.14
N GLU A 40 2.06 -6.07 -1.15
CA GLU A 40 3.49 -5.95 -0.96
C GLU A 40 3.88 -4.55 -1.43
N VAL A 41 4.49 -3.78 -0.54
CA VAL A 41 4.81 -2.39 -0.83
C VAL A 41 6.29 -2.18 -0.58
N GLY A 42 6.95 -1.51 -1.51
CA GLY A 42 8.36 -1.26 -1.33
C GLY A 42 8.90 -0.29 -2.35
N PHE A 43 10.18 -0.01 -2.20
CA PHE A 43 10.87 0.88 -3.13
C PHE A 43 11.35 0.10 -4.35
N THR A 44 11.22 0.72 -5.51
CA THR A 44 11.80 0.21 -6.73
C THR A 44 12.92 1.15 -7.15
N SER A 45 13.55 0.85 -8.26
CA SER A 45 14.57 1.76 -8.78
C SER A 45 13.96 3.09 -9.22
N LEU A 46 12.67 3.15 -9.41
CA LEU A 46 12.00 4.35 -9.90
C LEU A 46 11.18 5.06 -8.83
N GLY A 47 10.73 4.35 -7.80
CA GLY A 47 9.87 4.97 -6.80
C GLY A 47 9.32 3.96 -5.84
N ILE A 48 8.01 3.89 -5.73
CA ILE A 48 7.32 2.99 -4.80
C ILE A 48 6.30 2.17 -5.57
N GLN A 49 6.30 0.88 -5.31
CA GLN A 49 5.37 -0.04 -5.95
C GLN A 49 4.46 -0.68 -4.92
N ILE A 50 3.20 -0.81 -5.29
CA ILE A 50 2.19 -1.50 -4.50
C ILE A 50 1.69 -2.67 -5.34
N TRP A 51 1.90 -3.87 -4.84
CA TRP A 51 1.63 -5.11 -5.55
C TRP A 51 0.55 -5.89 -4.82
N CYS A 52 -0.45 -6.38 -5.55
CA CYS A 52 -1.47 -7.22 -4.95
C CYS A 52 -0.98 -8.66 -4.96
N ILE A 53 -0.72 -9.19 -3.78
CA ILE A 53 -0.22 -10.56 -3.66
C ILE A 53 -1.30 -11.55 -4.04
N ARG A 54 -2.55 -11.26 -3.71
CA ARG A 54 -3.66 -12.16 -4.00
C ARG A 54 -3.87 -12.40 -5.48
N HIS A 55 -3.69 -11.37 -6.29
CA HIS A 55 -3.94 -11.47 -7.72
C HIS A 55 -2.67 -11.37 -8.54
N ASN A 56 -1.54 -11.18 -7.87
CA ASN A 56 -0.22 -11.18 -8.51
C ASN A 56 -0.17 -10.13 -9.61
N ILE A 57 -0.61 -8.92 -9.31
CA ILE A 57 -0.60 -7.81 -10.26
C ILE A 57 -0.15 -6.54 -9.58
N ASN A 58 0.32 -5.61 -10.40
CA ASN A 58 0.66 -4.28 -9.95
C ASN A 58 -0.61 -3.48 -9.74
N VAL A 59 -0.76 -2.92 -8.53
CA VAL A 59 -1.90 -2.06 -8.25
C VAL A 59 -1.54 -0.63 -8.58
N CYS A 60 -0.34 -0.22 -8.23
CA CYS A 60 0.07 1.16 -8.37
C CYS A 60 1.59 1.24 -8.33
N HIS A 61 2.14 2.09 -9.15
CA HIS A 61 3.56 2.40 -9.07
C HIS A 61 3.72 3.91 -9.13
N ILE A 62 4.35 4.45 -8.10
CA ILE A 62 4.59 5.88 -8.02
C ILE A 62 6.02 6.12 -8.47
N ASP A 63 6.16 6.80 -9.58
CA ASP A 63 7.46 7.09 -10.19
C ASP A 63 7.89 8.48 -9.73
N PHE A 64 9.03 8.53 -9.07
CA PHE A 64 9.53 9.80 -8.54
C PHE A 64 10.14 10.68 -9.63
N ASP A 65 10.35 10.12 -10.81
CA ASP A 65 10.91 10.86 -11.94
C ASP A 65 12.22 11.56 -11.54
N ARG A 66 13.04 10.84 -10.77
CA ARG A 66 14.32 11.34 -10.27
C ARG A 66 14.19 12.53 -9.34
N ASN A 67 12.98 12.85 -8.90
CA ASN A 67 12.77 13.92 -7.95
C ASN A 67 12.92 13.41 -6.55
N GLN A 68 13.41 14.28 -5.70
CA GLN A 68 13.54 13.95 -4.30
C GLN A 68 12.28 14.39 -3.60
N LEU A 69 11.63 13.47 -2.93
CA LEU A 69 10.38 13.75 -2.25
C LEU A 69 10.62 13.90 -0.75
N SER A 70 9.84 14.80 -0.17
CA SER A 70 9.80 14.94 1.27
C SER A 70 8.96 13.82 1.85
N ALA A 71 9.45 13.15 2.88
CA ALA A 71 8.75 12.01 3.43
C ALA A 71 9.03 11.88 4.92
N ASP A 72 8.09 11.26 5.61
CA ASP A 72 8.21 10.93 7.02
C ASP A 72 8.55 9.45 7.15
N PHE A 73 9.80 9.16 7.35
CA PHE A 73 10.23 7.78 7.53
C PHE A 73 10.54 7.53 9.01
N ARG A 74 9.49 7.46 9.81
CA ARG A 74 9.66 7.34 11.24
C ARG A 74 9.96 5.94 11.70
N CYS A 75 9.34 4.99 11.06
CA CYS A 75 9.49 3.59 11.46
C CYS A 75 9.96 2.76 10.29
N LEU A 76 10.70 3.37 9.40
CA LEU A 76 11.19 2.68 8.23
C LEU A 76 12.44 1.89 8.55
N GLU A 77 12.46 0.67 8.10
CA GLU A 77 13.60 -0.21 8.25
C GLU A 77 13.97 -0.73 6.87
N PHE A 78 15.22 -0.54 6.49
CA PHE A 78 15.69 -1.11 5.24
C PHE A 78 16.30 -2.47 5.52
N ASP A 79 15.98 -3.41 4.65
CA ASP A 79 16.55 -4.74 4.75
C ASP A 79 17.92 -4.73 4.11
N ASN A 80 18.95 -4.84 4.93
CA ASN A 80 20.33 -4.84 4.46
C ASN A 80 20.95 -6.22 4.52
N SER A 81 20.13 -7.23 4.54
CA SER A 81 20.60 -8.58 4.75
C SER A 81 21.19 -9.21 3.50
N ASN A 82 21.30 -8.52 2.46
CA ASN A 82 21.85 -9.10 1.23
C ASN A 82 23.23 -9.59 1.35
#